data_403a353894268a45936abcdc77e6c3eb
#
_entry.id   403a353894268a45936abcdc77e6c3eb
#
_cell.length_a   1.000
_cell.length_b   1.000
_cell.length_c   1.000
_cell.angle_alpha   90.00
_cell.angle_beta   90.00
_cell.angle_gamma   90.00
#
_symmetry.space_group_name_H-M   'P 1'
#
loop_
_entity.id
_entity.type
_entity.pdbx_description
1 polymer ?
#
loop_
_entity_poly.entity_id
_entity_poly.type
_entity_poly.pdbx_seq_one_letter_code
_entity_poly.pdbx_strand_id
1 'polypeptide(L)'
;MTRTVDLLKLRASYGIVGNDNIGGTGDRFAYFTQFGSGNSYGFGPNGNLVYGIRETLLGSDKLTWEKSYKTNIGLEMMLWGKLNLTLDYYWERRKDILIQRSSLPSMAGFDASIYANMGEMDNKGVDANLEYQTRIGNKVGLRLFGNLTYSKNKIVFRDEPAMQYAYQKSEGTRYGEFYGYIAEGYFQSEEEIKKSPRQMRELAPGDIKYKDLNDDGVIDANDQCYLGKSWFPSWSYGMGFNINYHNFDLALFFQGVSDVSIMANGGSCLLYTSDAA
;
A
#
# COMPACT_ATOMS: atom_id res chain seq x y z
N MET A 1 10.62 16.91 47.48
CA MET A 1 10.74 17.47 46.10
C MET A 1 10.29 16.37 45.13
N THR A 2 9.17 16.51 44.51
CA THR A 2 8.73 15.60 43.43
C THR A 2 9.64 15.86 42.23
N ARG A 3 10.39 14.84 41.80
CA ARG A 3 11.17 14.92 40.57
C ARG A 3 10.21 15.11 39.41
N THR A 4 10.47 16.08 38.57
CA THR A 4 9.66 16.35 37.37
C THR A 4 9.84 15.26 36.31
N VAL A 5 11.08 14.75 36.20
CA VAL A 5 11.47 13.68 35.28
C VAL A 5 11.93 12.49 36.10
N ASP A 6 11.19 11.40 36.04
CA ASP A 6 11.52 10.17 36.78
C ASP A 6 12.35 9.21 35.91
N LEU A 7 12.07 9.18 34.60
CA LEU A 7 12.82 8.42 33.62
C LEU A 7 12.98 9.23 32.34
N LEU A 8 14.19 9.22 31.80
CA LEU A 8 14.49 9.65 30.43
C LEU A 8 15.48 8.67 29.84
N LYS A 9 15.04 7.94 28.81
CA LYS A 9 15.87 6.91 28.16
C LYS A 9 15.83 7.11 26.66
N LEU A 10 16.98 7.22 26.04
CA LEU A 10 17.18 7.22 24.61
C LEU A 10 17.61 5.83 24.15
N ARG A 11 17.06 5.40 23.04
CA ARG A 11 17.40 4.14 22.35
C ARG A 11 17.79 4.44 20.93
N ALA A 12 18.77 3.73 20.42
CA ALA A 12 19.10 3.73 19.01
C ALA A 12 19.45 2.30 18.61
N SER A 13 18.96 1.85 17.48
CA SER A 13 19.31 0.57 16.91
C SER A 13 19.46 0.65 15.40
N TYR A 14 20.39 -0.15 14.89
CA TYR A 14 20.58 -0.37 13.48
C TYR A 14 20.76 -1.86 13.23
N GLY A 15 20.13 -2.39 12.20
CA GLY A 15 20.23 -3.80 11.88
C GLY A 15 19.91 -4.07 10.41
N ILE A 16 20.43 -5.19 9.93
CA ILE A 16 20.14 -5.71 8.59
C ILE A 16 19.42 -7.04 8.79
N VAL A 17 18.25 -7.18 8.18
CA VAL A 17 17.43 -8.39 8.25
C VAL A 17 17.25 -8.93 6.84
N GLY A 18 17.55 -10.22 6.64
CA GLY A 18 17.24 -10.93 5.42
C GLY A 18 15.80 -11.45 5.44
N ASN A 19 15.15 -11.48 4.29
CA ASN A 19 13.85 -12.09 4.09
C ASN A 19 13.93 -13.04 2.90
N ASP A 20 13.56 -14.30 3.12
CA ASP A 20 13.52 -15.37 2.12
C ASP A 20 12.11 -15.65 1.59
N ASN A 21 11.12 -14.87 2.02
CA ASN A 21 9.75 -15.01 1.56
C ASN A 21 9.61 -14.45 0.15
N ILE A 22 9.71 -15.34 -0.83
CA ILE A 22 9.64 -15.02 -2.27
C ILE A 22 8.23 -15.21 -2.86
N GLY A 23 7.19 -15.23 -2.02
CA GLY A 23 5.79 -15.38 -2.48
C GLY A 23 5.26 -16.81 -2.39
N GLY A 24 4.57 -17.27 -3.42
CA GLY A 24 3.91 -18.58 -3.45
C GLY A 24 4.86 -19.79 -3.49
N THR A 25 4.33 -20.98 -3.28
CA THR A 25 5.10 -22.23 -3.31
C THR A 25 5.77 -22.47 -4.68
N GLY A 26 5.19 -21.97 -5.76
CA GLY A 26 5.76 -22.06 -7.12
C GLY A 26 7.01 -21.19 -7.32
N ASP A 27 7.08 -20.07 -6.62
CA ASP A 27 8.18 -19.10 -6.78
C ASP A 27 9.46 -19.53 -6.07
N ARG A 28 9.39 -20.51 -5.17
CA ARG A 28 10.55 -21.07 -4.44
C ARG A 28 11.58 -21.70 -5.34
N PHE A 29 11.19 -22.12 -6.54
CA PHE A 29 12.05 -22.74 -7.54
C PHE A 29 12.37 -21.80 -8.71
N ALA A 30 12.31 -20.48 -8.50
CA ALA A 30 12.57 -19.49 -9.53
C ALA A 30 14.02 -19.52 -10.09
N TYR A 31 14.89 -20.30 -9.49
CA TYR A 31 16.25 -20.58 -10.02
C TYR A 31 16.27 -21.68 -11.08
N PHE A 32 15.18 -22.46 -11.26
CA PHE A 32 15.04 -23.45 -12.33
C PHE A 32 14.13 -22.92 -13.44
N THR A 33 14.53 -23.14 -14.69
CA THR A 33 13.64 -22.93 -15.83
C THR A 33 12.50 -23.94 -15.80
N GLN A 34 11.28 -23.44 -15.85
CA GLN A 34 10.07 -24.26 -15.84
C GLN A 34 9.44 -24.29 -17.22
N PHE A 35 8.95 -25.47 -17.60
CA PHE A 35 8.25 -25.71 -18.85
C PHE A 35 6.78 -26.04 -18.56
N GLY A 36 5.90 -25.56 -19.43
CA GLY A 36 4.47 -25.83 -19.37
C GLY A 36 3.89 -26.08 -20.76
N SER A 37 2.58 -26.29 -20.81
CA SER A 37 1.90 -26.46 -22.09
C SER A 37 1.96 -25.17 -22.91
N GLY A 38 2.44 -25.29 -24.13
CA GLY A 38 2.45 -24.22 -25.13
C GLY A 38 1.19 -24.13 -25.93
N ASN A 39 1.25 -23.41 -27.04
CA ASN A 39 0.15 -23.29 -27.99
C ASN A 39 -0.18 -24.65 -28.61
N SER A 40 -1.45 -24.88 -28.92
CA SER A 40 -1.91 -26.09 -29.61
C SER A 40 -1.91 -25.89 -31.12
N TYR A 41 -1.64 -26.95 -31.83
CA TYR A 41 -1.77 -27.02 -33.27
C TYR A 41 -2.62 -28.24 -33.69
N GLY A 42 -3.51 -28.04 -34.65
CA GLY A 42 -4.36 -29.12 -35.17
C GLY A 42 -3.63 -29.94 -36.22
N PHE A 43 -3.47 -31.24 -35.97
CA PHE A 43 -2.90 -32.17 -36.90
C PHE A 43 -3.94 -33.12 -37.52
N GLY A 44 -3.75 -33.44 -38.80
CA GLY A 44 -4.54 -34.38 -39.54
C GLY A 44 -5.92 -33.88 -39.98
N PRO A 45 -6.67 -34.71 -40.73
CA PRO A 45 -7.96 -34.32 -41.31
C PRO A 45 -9.07 -34.06 -40.25
N ASN A 46 -8.89 -34.60 -39.04
CA ASN A 46 -9.85 -34.42 -37.93
C ASN A 46 -9.45 -33.24 -36.98
N GLY A 47 -8.37 -32.51 -37.27
CA GLY A 47 -7.95 -31.36 -36.49
C GLY A 47 -7.60 -31.69 -35.04
N ASN A 48 -7.00 -32.85 -34.76
CA ASN A 48 -6.59 -33.24 -33.41
C ASN A 48 -5.60 -32.24 -32.86
N LEU A 49 -5.95 -31.62 -31.74
CA LEU A 49 -5.07 -30.61 -31.07
C LEU A 49 -3.93 -31.29 -30.35
N VAL A 50 -2.72 -30.91 -30.73
CA VAL A 50 -1.49 -31.30 -30.04
C VAL A 50 -0.88 -30.04 -29.40
N TYR A 51 -0.63 -30.11 -28.10
CA TYR A 51 -0.03 -29.00 -27.36
C TYR A 51 1.49 -29.08 -27.45
N GLY A 52 2.08 -27.94 -27.76
CA GLY A 52 3.53 -27.77 -27.67
C GLY A 52 4.00 -27.63 -26.23
N ILE A 53 5.31 -27.55 -26.06
CA ILE A 53 5.95 -27.21 -24.78
C ILE A 53 6.55 -25.82 -24.94
N ARG A 54 6.38 -24.97 -23.90
CA ARG A 54 7.01 -23.65 -23.83
C ARG A 54 7.65 -23.42 -22.48
N GLU A 55 8.60 -22.53 -22.40
CA GLU A 55 9.12 -22.02 -21.14
C GLU A 55 8.05 -21.11 -20.49
N THR A 56 7.72 -21.37 -19.22
CA THR A 56 6.78 -20.58 -18.43
C THR A 56 7.49 -19.69 -17.42
N LEU A 57 8.68 -20.13 -16.98
CA LEU A 57 9.56 -19.39 -16.10
C LEU A 57 10.99 -19.57 -16.58
N LEU A 58 11.73 -18.50 -16.77
CA LEU A 58 13.17 -18.56 -17.02
C LEU A 58 13.91 -18.49 -15.68
N GLY A 59 14.63 -19.54 -15.35
CA GLY A 59 15.40 -19.64 -14.11
C GLY A 59 16.51 -18.59 -14.04
N SER A 60 16.76 -18.08 -12.83
CA SER A 60 17.84 -17.15 -12.54
C SER A 60 18.81 -17.74 -11.53
N ASP A 61 20.09 -17.77 -11.85
CA ASP A 61 21.19 -18.22 -10.98
C ASP A 61 21.65 -17.15 -9.96
N LYS A 62 21.11 -15.92 -10.08
CA LYS A 62 21.48 -14.74 -9.28
C LYS A 62 20.46 -14.38 -8.22
N LEU A 63 19.59 -15.31 -7.85
CA LEU A 63 18.58 -15.04 -6.82
C LEU A 63 19.23 -14.93 -5.45
N THR A 64 18.87 -13.87 -4.73
CA THR A 64 19.33 -13.60 -3.36
C THR A 64 18.16 -13.26 -2.46
N TRP A 65 18.41 -13.22 -1.16
CA TRP A 65 17.42 -12.76 -0.20
C TRP A 65 17.26 -11.25 -0.28
N GLU A 66 16.02 -10.81 -0.10
CA GLU A 66 15.71 -9.41 0.17
C GLU A 66 16.42 -8.96 1.45
N LYS A 67 16.99 -7.76 1.44
CA LYS A 67 17.67 -7.15 2.60
C LYS A 67 16.93 -5.92 3.05
N SER A 68 16.62 -5.87 4.34
CA SER A 68 16.01 -4.73 5.00
C SER A 68 17.01 -4.09 5.96
N TYR A 69 17.37 -2.84 5.66
CA TYR A 69 18.22 -1.98 6.50
C TYR A 69 17.31 -1.16 7.39
N LYS A 70 17.32 -1.45 8.70
CA LYS A 70 16.41 -0.84 9.68
C LYS A 70 17.19 0.04 10.63
N THR A 71 16.74 1.28 10.79
CA THR A 71 17.20 2.23 11.79
C THR A 71 16.01 2.61 12.66
N ASN A 72 16.18 2.56 13.98
CA ASN A 72 15.18 3.03 14.93
C ASN A 72 15.83 3.91 15.98
N ILE A 73 15.18 5.03 16.30
CA ILE A 73 15.55 5.94 17.39
C ILE A 73 14.33 6.11 18.27
N GLY A 74 14.45 5.73 19.54
CA GLY A 74 13.37 5.75 20.51
C GLY A 74 13.64 6.63 21.70
N LEU A 75 12.60 7.23 22.23
CA LEU A 75 12.58 8.01 23.46
C LEU A 75 11.53 7.41 24.41
N GLU A 76 11.95 7.07 25.62
CA GLU A 76 11.05 6.71 26.73
C GLU A 76 11.18 7.77 27.80
N MET A 77 10.06 8.30 28.26
CA MET A 77 10.01 9.34 29.28
C MET A 77 8.89 9.06 30.28
N MET A 78 9.21 9.20 31.56
CA MET A 78 8.25 9.18 32.65
C MET A 78 8.32 10.51 33.39
N LEU A 79 7.16 11.17 33.50
CA LEU A 79 7.03 12.46 34.18
C LEU A 79 6.08 12.34 35.38
N TRP A 80 6.49 12.92 36.52
CA TRP A 80 5.70 12.98 37.76
C TRP A 80 5.19 11.64 38.28
N GLY A 81 5.81 10.52 37.86
CA GLY A 81 5.35 9.16 38.18
C GLY A 81 3.95 8.82 37.64
N LYS A 82 3.44 9.63 36.70
CA LYS A 82 2.05 9.52 36.21
C LYS A 82 1.92 9.50 34.70
N LEU A 83 2.81 10.16 33.99
CA LEU A 83 2.77 10.29 32.55
C LEU A 83 3.93 9.47 31.94
N ASN A 84 3.58 8.46 31.17
CA ASN A 84 4.51 7.68 30.34
C ASN A 84 4.37 8.07 28.89
N LEU A 85 5.47 8.41 28.25
CA LEU A 85 5.56 8.72 26.84
C LEU A 85 6.63 7.80 26.20
N THR A 86 6.27 7.14 25.14
CA THR A 86 7.20 6.39 24.28
C THR A 86 7.04 6.93 22.85
N LEU A 87 8.15 7.31 22.25
CA LEU A 87 8.23 7.77 20.86
C LEU A 87 9.32 6.97 20.17
N ASP A 88 9.00 6.42 19.01
CA ASP A 88 9.93 5.72 18.15
C ASP A 88 9.86 6.31 16.75
N TYR A 89 10.98 6.74 16.21
CA TYR A 89 11.15 7.07 14.80
C TYR A 89 11.91 5.95 14.14
N TYR A 90 11.37 5.43 13.03
CA TYR A 90 12.03 4.39 12.27
C TYR A 90 12.17 4.76 10.80
N TRP A 91 13.24 4.25 10.22
CA TRP A 91 13.49 4.29 8.80
C TRP A 91 14.00 2.93 8.36
N GLU A 92 13.36 2.38 7.34
CA GLU A 92 13.67 1.09 6.74
C GLU A 92 13.88 1.28 5.25
N ARG A 93 15.01 0.77 4.74
CA ARG A 93 15.26 0.66 3.31
C ARG A 93 15.38 -0.79 2.94
N ARG A 94 14.49 -1.26 2.05
CA ARG A 94 14.52 -2.60 1.49
C ARG A 94 15.18 -2.57 0.14
N LYS A 95 16.09 -3.51 -0.09
CA LYS A 95 16.80 -3.72 -1.33
C LYS A 95 16.74 -5.17 -1.74
N ASP A 96 17.10 -5.42 -3.00
CA ASP A 96 17.13 -6.76 -3.57
C ASP A 96 15.76 -7.45 -3.49
N ILE A 97 14.64 -6.68 -3.52
CA ILE A 97 13.29 -7.25 -3.53
C ILE A 97 13.12 -8.02 -4.84
N LEU A 98 12.67 -9.27 -4.72
CA LEU A 98 12.38 -10.11 -5.88
C LEU A 98 11.16 -9.57 -6.64
N ILE A 99 11.36 -9.15 -7.86
CA ILE A 99 10.30 -8.63 -8.74
C ILE A 99 10.34 -9.31 -10.09
N GLN A 100 9.17 -9.43 -10.72
CA GLN A 100 9.08 -9.85 -12.11
C GLN A 100 9.55 -8.70 -13.01
N ARG A 101 10.43 -9.02 -13.95
CA ARG A 101 10.90 -8.08 -14.95
C ARG A 101 9.80 -7.76 -15.96
N SER A 102 9.51 -6.50 -16.15
CA SER A 102 8.50 -6.01 -17.10
C SER A 102 9.08 -5.08 -18.19
N SER A 103 10.34 -4.70 -18.06
CA SER A 103 11.03 -3.86 -19.06
C SER A 103 11.54 -4.63 -20.29
N LEU A 104 11.34 -5.95 -20.34
CA LEU A 104 11.82 -6.77 -21.46
C LEU A 104 10.97 -6.52 -22.71
N PRO A 105 11.59 -6.18 -23.85
CA PRO A 105 10.86 -5.99 -25.09
C PRO A 105 10.18 -7.29 -25.53
N SER A 106 8.91 -7.20 -25.96
CA SER A 106 8.17 -8.35 -26.52
C SER A 106 8.85 -8.95 -27.76
N MET A 107 9.66 -8.15 -28.48
CA MET A 107 10.48 -8.60 -29.62
C MET A 107 11.58 -9.59 -29.21
N ALA A 108 11.94 -9.69 -27.94
CA ALA A 108 12.90 -10.68 -27.46
C ALA A 108 12.38 -12.12 -27.50
N GLY A 109 11.07 -12.30 -27.76
CA GLY A 109 10.43 -13.62 -27.91
C GLY A 109 10.29 -14.40 -26.62
N PHE A 110 10.50 -13.78 -25.47
CA PHE A 110 10.31 -14.43 -24.18
C PHE A 110 8.84 -14.30 -23.73
N ASP A 111 8.14 -15.43 -23.71
CA ASP A 111 6.81 -15.58 -23.12
C ASP A 111 6.89 -15.97 -21.63
N ALA A 112 8.09 -16.26 -21.15
CA ALA A 112 8.34 -16.73 -19.80
C ALA A 112 8.50 -15.56 -18.82
N SER A 113 8.02 -15.74 -17.59
CA SER A 113 8.29 -14.81 -16.49
C SER A 113 9.77 -14.86 -16.11
N ILE A 114 10.38 -13.71 -15.93
CA ILE A 114 11.76 -13.56 -15.49
C ILE A 114 11.75 -12.79 -14.19
N TYR A 115 12.35 -13.34 -13.14
CA TYR A 115 12.48 -12.71 -11.84
C TYR A 115 13.90 -12.24 -11.58
N ALA A 116 14.04 -11.11 -10.92
CA ALA A 116 15.34 -10.58 -10.50
C ALA A 116 15.21 -9.82 -9.17
N ASN A 117 16.27 -9.88 -8.35
CA ASN A 117 16.38 -9.13 -7.12
C ASN A 117 16.89 -7.71 -7.40
N MET A 118 15.97 -6.81 -7.72
CA MET A 118 16.32 -5.43 -8.09
C MET A 118 15.34 -4.38 -7.55
N GLY A 119 14.21 -4.78 -6.97
CA GLY A 119 13.25 -3.85 -6.39
C GLY A 119 13.83 -3.15 -5.17
N GLU A 120 13.55 -1.85 -5.02
CA GLU A 120 13.90 -1.07 -3.84
C GLU A 120 12.68 -0.32 -3.30
N MET A 121 12.55 -0.27 -1.97
CA MET A 121 11.47 0.44 -1.27
C MET A 121 12.02 1.08 0.00
N ASP A 122 11.62 2.31 0.25
CA ASP A 122 11.82 3.00 1.52
C ASP A 122 10.53 2.99 2.34
N ASN A 123 10.65 2.84 3.65
CA ASN A 123 9.56 3.02 4.60
C ASN A 123 10.06 3.82 5.80
N LYS A 124 9.28 4.80 6.24
CA LYS A 124 9.61 5.61 7.41
C LYS A 124 8.34 5.92 8.19
N GLY A 125 8.50 6.05 9.49
CA GLY A 125 7.36 6.34 10.33
C GLY A 125 7.72 6.75 11.74
N VAL A 126 6.66 7.02 12.49
CA VAL A 126 6.72 7.40 13.90
C VAL A 126 5.65 6.59 14.64
N ASP A 127 6.06 5.96 15.72
CA ASP A 127 5.15 5.32 16.68
C ASP A 127 5.18 6.12 17.98
N ALA A 128 4.00 6.46 18.51
CA ALA A 128 3.86 7.18 19.76
C ALA A 128 2.86 6.47 20.67
N ASN A 129 3.23 6.31 21.93
CA ASN A 129 2.35 5.82 22.98
C ASN A 129 2.37 6.81 24.13
N LEU A 130 1.19 7.19 24.61
CA LEU A 130 1.00 8.08 25.74
C LEU A 130 0.08 7.41 26.75
N GLU A 131 0.48 7.39 28.00
CA GLU A 131 -0.33 6.91 29.11
C GLU A 131 -0.22 7.84 30.29
N TYR A 132 -1.36 8.28 30.79
CA TYR A 132 -1.45 9.11 31.99
C TYR A 132 -2.31 8.41 33.02
N GLN A 133 -1.75 8.18 34.22
CA GLN A 133 -2.46 7.58 35.34
C GLN A 133 -2.46 8.53 36.53
N THR A 134 -3.62 8.72 37.13
CA THR A 134 -3.75 9.51 38.36
C THR A 134 -4.88 9.02 39.23
N ARG A 135 -4.85 9.41 40.50
CA ARG A 135 -5.96 9.24 41.43
C ARG A 135 -6.44 10.60 41.86
N ILE A 136 -7.74 10.82 41.76
CA ILE A 136 -8.43 12.04 42.21
C ILE A 136 -9.05 11.73 43.58
N GLY A 137 -8.42 12.29 44.62
CA GLY A 137 -8.71 11.89 45.98
C GLY A 137 -8.36 10.40 46.21
N ASN A 138 -9.06 9.75 47.17
CA ASN A 138 -8.82 8.31 47.45
C ASN A 138 -9.83 7.38 46.75
N LYS A 139 -10.74 7.91 45.92
CA LYS A 139 -11.91 7.16 45.44
C LYS A 139 -11.98 6.97 43.94
N VAL A 140 -11.35 7.86 43.16
CA VAL A 140 -11.43 7.81 41.71
C VAL A 140 -10.04 7.53 41.13
N GLY A 141 -9.88 6.40 40.44
CA GLY A 141 -8.76 6.11 39.58
C GLY A 141 -9.08 6.59 38.17
N LEU A 142 -8.15 7.30 37.53
CA LEU A 142 -8.25 7.72 36.14
C LEU A 142 -6.99 7.26 35.37
N ARG A 143 -7.21 6.58 34.25
CA ARG A 143 -6.17 6.24 33.27
C ARG A 143 -6.62 6.74 31.91
N LEU A 144 -5.81 7.58 31.31
CA LEU A 144 -5.94 8.03 29.92
C LEU A 144 -4.82 7.39 29.12
N PHE A 145 -5.11 6.89 27.94
CA PHE A 145 -4.11 6.28 27.09
C PHE A 145 -4.40 6.54 25.62
N GLY A 146 -3.34 6.61 24.82
CA GLY A 146 -3.44 6.77 23.38
C GLY A 146 -2.20 6.26 22.69
N ASN A 147 -2.41 5.78 21.49
CA ASN A 147 -1.37 5.38 20.56
C ASN A 147 -1.57 6.06 19.21
N LEU A 148 -0.49 6.33 18.53
CA LEU A 148 -0.46 6.92 17.20
C LEU A 148 0.66 6.30 16.42
N THR A 149 0.34 5.72 15.26
CA THR A 149 1.31 5.24 14.29
C THR A 149 1.16 6.04 13.01
N TYR A 150 2.25 6.60 12.54
CA TYR A 150 2.37 7.16 11.20
C TYR A 150 3.39 6.35 10.41
N SER A 151 3.01 5.84 9.25
CA SER A 151 3.89 5.09 8.36
C SER A 151 3.67 5.48 6.92
N LYS A 152 4.76 5.77 6.22
CA LYS A 152 4.70 6.09 4.79
C LYS A 152 5.81 5.37 4.05
N ASN A 153 5.41 4.50 3.13
CA ASN A 153 6.31 3.84 2.21
C ASN A 153 6.47 4.62 0.90
N LYS A 154 7.52 4.31 0.16
CA LYS A 154 7.80 4.86 -1.15
C LYS A 154 8.52 3.82 -1.99
N ILE A 155 8.02 3.55 -3.20
CA ILE A 155 8.73 2.75 -4.20
C ILE A 155 9.90 3.57 -4.70
N VAL A 156 11.12 3.06 -4.52
CA VAL A 156 12.36 3.73 -4.96
C VAL A 156 12.74 3.26 -6.34
N PHE A 157 12.65 1.94 -6.57
CA PHE A 157 12.90 1.34 -7.87
C PHE A 157 11.99 0.14 -8.10
N ARG A 158 11.42 0.09 -9.30
CA ARG A 158 10.67 -1.03 -9.84
C ARG A 158 10.98 -1.17 -11.32
N ASP A 159 11.18 -2.40 -11.82
CA ASP A 159 11.40 -2.65 -13.24
C ASP A 159 10.09 -2.43 -14.02
N GLU A 160 9.97 -1.30 -14.67
CA GLU A 160 8.78 -0.90 -15.43
C GLU A 160 9.11 -0.65 -16.89
N PRO A 161 8.18 -0.93 -17.81
CA PRO A 161 8.30 -0.48 -19.19
C PRO A 161 8.49 1.04 -19.26
N ALA A 162 9.08 1.53 -20.32
CA ALA A 162 9.18 2.96 -20.55
C ALA A 162 7.77 3.57 -20.66
N MET A 163 7.36 4.35 -19.66
CA MET A 163 6.10 5.07 -19.66
C MET A 163 6.22 6.37 -20.45
N GLN A 164 5.17 6.71 -21.21
CA GLN A 164 5.14 7.92 -22.02
C GLN A 164 5.14 9.18 -21.16
N TYR A 165 4.41 9.14 -20.03
CA TYR A 165 4.26 10.28 -19.13
C TYR A 165 4.83 9.97 -17.74
N ALA A 166 5.41 11.00 -17.11
CA ALA A 166 6.04 10.86 -15.79
C ALA A 166 5.05 10.50 -14.68
N TYR A 167 3.78 10.93 -14.78
CA TYR A 167 2.75 10.64 -13.79
C TYR A 167 2.23 9.19 -13.83
N GLN A 168 2.60 8.43 -14.86
CA GLN A 168 2.27 7.00 -14.99
C GLN A 168 3.27 6.10 -14.28
N LYS A 169 4.43 6.62 -13.86
CA LYS A 169 5.46 5.82 -13.19
C LYS A 169 5.09 5.48 -11.77
N SER A 170 5.34 4.24 -11.35
CA SER A 170 5.17 3.83 -9.96
C SER A 170 6.32 4.28 -9.06
N GLU A 171 7.49 4.58 -9.63
CA GLU A 171 8.61 5.11 -8.85
C GLU A 171 8.24 6.44 -8.19
N GLY A 172 8.44 6.52 -6.89
CA GLY A 172 8.08 7.70 -6.12
C GLY A 172 6.70 7.64 -5.46
N THR A 173 5.83 6.73 -5.88
CA THR A 173 4.49 6.50 -5.32
C THR A 173 4.54 5.57 -4.11
N ARG A 174 3.40 5.39 -3.46
CA ARG A 174 3.27 4.43 -2.35
C ARG A 174 2.94 3.04 -2.89
N TYR A 175 3.43 2.02 -2.21
CA TYR A 175 2.98 0.66 -2.49
C TYR A 175 1.49 0.50 -2.17
N GLY A 176 0.75 -0.13 -3.09
CA GLY A 176 -0.70 -0.30 -2.96
C GLY A 176 -1.51 0.97 -3.26
N GLU A 177 -0.92 1.96 -3.90
CA GLU A 177 -1.63 3.12 -4.41
C GLU A 177 -2.50 2.73 -5.60
N PHE A 178 -3.72 3.26 -5.65
CA PHE A 178 -4.63 3.00 -6.76
C PHE A 178 -4.19 3.75 -8.01
N TYR A 179 -4.31 3.06 -9.13
CA TYR A 179 -4.03 3.60 -10.45
C TYR A 179 -5.34 3.77 -11.22
N GLY A 180 -5.59 4.93 -11.78
CA GLY A 180 -6.85 5.24 -12.45
C GLY A 180 -6.97 6.70 -12.86
N TYR A 181 -8.21 7.14 -13.12
CA TYR A 181 -8.52 8.50 -13.55
C TYR A 181 -8.83 9.41 -12.37
N ILE A 182 -8.45 10.68 -12.48
CA ILE A 182 -8.82 11.71 -11.50
C ILE A 182 -10.23 12.21 -11.85
N ALA A 183 -11.17 12.06 -10.92
CA ALA A 183 -12.51 12.62 -11.04
C ALA A 183 -12.51 14.10 -10.65
N GLU A 184 -13.04 14.98 -11.50
CA GLU A 184 -13.22 16.42 -11.23
C GLU A 184 -14.62 16.74 -10.70
N GLY A 185 -15.55 15.81 -10.79
CA GLY A 185 -16.94 15.97 -10.38
C GLY A 185 -17.91 15.28 -11.33
N TYR A 186 -19.11 15.81 -11.44
CA TYR A 186 -20.16 15.29 -12.31
C TYR A 186 -20.56 16.34 -13.34
N PHE A 187 -20.84 15.90 -14.56
CA PHE A 187 -21.41 16.79 -15.59
C PHE A 187 -22.77 17.32 -15.17
N GLN A 188 -22.96 18.64 -15.28
CA GLN A 188 -24.20 19.30 -14.88
C GLN A 188 -25.17 19.48 -16.06
N SER A 189 -24.67 19.56 -17.29
CA SER A 189 -25.47 19.81 -18.49
C SER A 189 -24.84 19.20 -19.75
N GLU A 190 -25.67 19.06 -20.81
CA GLU A 190 -25.19 18.62 -22.11
C GLU A 190 -24.24 19.64 -22.78
N GLU A 191 -24.41 20.93 -22.48
CA GLU A 191 -23.49 21.97 -23.01
C GLU A 191 -22.10 21.85 -22.39
N GLU A 192 -22.01 21.44 -21.11
CA GLU A 192 -20.73 21.15 -20.46
C GLU A 192 -20.06 19.94 -21.09
N ILE A 193 -20.81 18.87 -21.35
CA ILE A 193 -20.30 17.66 -22.00
C ILE A 193 -19.69 17.98 -23.37
N LYS A 194 -20.38 18.79 -24.18
CA LYS A 194 -19.91 19.18 -25.53
C LYS A 194 -18.63 20.00 -25.50
N LYS A 195 -18.32 20.69 -24.40
CA LYS A 195 -17.12 21.54 -24.24
C LYS A 195 -15.98 20.83 -23.54
N SER A 196 -16.24 19.66 -22.95
CA SER A 196 -15.27 18.89 -22.20
C SER A 196 -14.53 17.88 -23.10
N PRO A 197 -13.35 17.40 -22.68
CA PRO A 197 -12.65 16.32 -23.36
C PRO A 197 -13.55 15.12 -23.60
N ARG A 198 -13.37 14.47 -24.73
CA ARG A 198 -14.15 13.29 -25.12
C ARG A 198 -13.78 12.11 -24.21
N GLN A 199 -14.77 11.46 -23.61
CA GLN A 199 -14.58 10.24 -22.82
C GLN A 199 -14.99 8.98 -23.61
N MET A 200 -14.63 7.80 -23.07
CA MET A 200 -14.78 6.50 -23.76
C MET A 200 -16.22 6.10 -24.08
N ARG A 201 -17.22 6.73 -23.47
CA ARG A 201 -18.65 6.37 -23.60
C ARG A 201 -19.50 7.56 -23.98
N GLU A 202 -20.71 7.33 -24.43
CA GLU A 202 -21.75 8.34 -24.47
C GLU A 202 -22.01 8.84 -23.04
N LEU A 203 -22.04 10.15 -22.88
CA LEU A 203 -22.14 10.82 -21.60
C LEU A 203 -23.52 11.45 -21.44
N ALA A 204 -24.01 11.44 -20.22
CA ALA A 204 -25.21 12.15 -19.80
C ALA A 204 -24.91 13.05 -18.58
N PRO A 205 -25.72 14.10 -18.35
CA PRO A 205 -25.66 14.85 -17.11
C PRO A 205 -25.78 13.92 -15.89
N GLY A 206 -24.88 14.07 -14.92
CA GLY A 206 -24.73 13.18 -13.77
C GLY A 206 -23.58 12.16 -13.88
N ASP A 207 -23.02 11.96 -15.06
CA ASP A 207 -21.82 11.12 -15.23
C ASP A 207 -20.57 11.80 -14.68
N ILE A 208 -19.57 10.97 -14.33
CA ILE A 208 -18.31 11.46 -13.78
C ILE A 208 -17.49 12.14 -14.88
N LYS A 209 -17.04 13.35 -14.57
CA LYS A 209 -16.08 14.10 -15.38
C LYS A 209 -14.67 13.76 -14.93
N TYR A 210 -13.85 13.26 -15.85
CA TYR A 210 -12.44 12.94 -15.60
C TYR A 210 -11.52 14.05 -16.14
N LYS A 211 -10.37 14.15 -15.49
CA LYS A 211 -9.34 15.12 -15.84
C LYS A 211 -8.51 14.62 -17.01
N ASP A 212 -8.35 15.48 -18.02
CA ASP A 212 -7.37 15.32 -19.09
C ASP A 212 -5.99 15.72 -18.54
N LEU A 213 -5.06 14.79 -18.47
CA LEU A 213 -3.73 15.00 -17.88
C LEU A 213 -2.68 15.36 -18.91
N ASN A 214 -2.88 14.99 -20.16
CA ASN A 214 -1.97 15.26 -21.26
C ASN A 214 -2.45 16.41 -22.18
N ASP A 215 -3.65 16.96 -21.91
CA ASP A 215 -4.29 18.06 -22.65
C ASP A 215 -4.50 17.76 -24.15
N ASP A 216 -4.79 16.49 -24.50
CA ASP A 216 -5.04 16.08 -25.91
C ASP A 216 -6.51 16.14 -26.31
N GLY A 217 -7.41 16.43 -25.37
CA GLY A 217 -8.85 16.54 -25.58
C GLY A 217 -9.60 15.21 -25.58
N VAL A 218 -8.96 14.11 -25.22
CA VAL A 218 -9.54 12.76 -25.14
C VAL A 218 -9.12 12.09 -23.84
N ILE A 219 -10.06 11.62 -23.06
CA ILE A 219 -9.79 10.84 -21.86
C ILE A 219 -9.58 9.37 -22.25
N ASP A 220 -8.34 8.91 -22.17
CA ASP A 220 -7.95 7.53 -22.49
C ASP A 220 -6.95 6.94 -21.47
N ALA A 221 -6.29 5.84 -21.83
CA ALA A 221 -5.32 5.20 -20.94
C ALA A 221 -4.10 6.10 -20.61
N ASN A 222 -3.85 7.16 -21.41
CA ASN A 222 -2.78 8.11 -21.16
C ASN A 222 -3.08 9.04 -19.99
N ASP A 223 -4.36 9.22 -19.61
CA ASP A 223 -4.79 10.07 -18.49
C ASP A 223 -4.87 9.32 -17.17
N GLN A 224 -4.47 8.04 -17.14
CA GLN A 224 -4.39 7.30 -15.91
C GLN A 224 -3.12 7.65 -15.14
N CYS A 225 -3.26 7.81 -13.84
CA CYS A 225 -2.16 8.12 -12.93
C CYS A 225 -2.34 7.44 -11.58
N TYR A 226 -1.31 7.50 -10.74
CA TYR A 226 -1.41 7.12 -9.34
C TYR A 226 -2.19 8.19 -8.57
N LEU A 227 -3.21 7.77 -7.81
CA LEU A 227 -4.19 8.66 -7.17
C LEU A 227 -3.75 9.22 -5.80
N GLY A 228 -2.52 8.97 -5.39
CA GLY A 228 -1.89 9.56 -4.21
C GLY A 228 -2.26 8.90 -2.88
N LYS A 229 -3.19 7.93 -2.85
CA LYS A 229 -3.60 7.22 -1.64
C LYS A 229 -3.57 5.71 -1.84
N SER A 230 -2.98 5.02 -0.86
CA SER A 230 -2.88 3.56 -0.81
C SER A 230 -4.07 2.96 -0.05
N TRP A 231 -4.30 1.66 -0.24
CA TRP A 231 -5.18 0.88 0.61
C TRP A 231 -4.59 0.62 2.01
N PHE A 232 -3.29 0.89 2.21
CA PHE A 232 -2.68 0.87 3.53
C PHE A 232 -2.80 2.26 4.16
N PRO A 233 -3.39 2.39 5.37
CA PRO A 233 -3.48 3.67 6.05
C PRO A 233 -2.09 4.19 6.42
N SER A 234 -1.88 5.50 6.24
CA SER A 234 -0.67 6.15 6.76
C SER A 234 -0.77 6.46 8.24
N TRP A 235 -1.97 6.69 8.73
CA TRP A 235 -2.23 6.97 10.13
C TRP A 235 -3.11 5.89 10.74
N SER A 236 -2.69 5.37 11.88
CA SER A 236 -3.49 4.53 12.75
C SER A 236 -3.42 5.10 14.15
N TYR A 237 -4.56 5.28 14.80
CA TYR A 237 -4.62 5.86 16.12
C TYR A 237 -5.68 5.20 16.98
N GLY A 238 -5.38 5.18 18.27
CA GLY A 238 -6.30 4.73 19.28
C GLY A 238 -6.19 5.60 20.51
N MET A 239 -7.31 5.90 21.17
CA MET A 239 -7.33 6.61 22.44
C MET A 239 -8.45 6.06 23.32
N GLY A 240 -8.20 6.06 24.61
CA GLY A 240 -9.17 5.58 25.55
C GLY A 240 -8.98 6.12 26.95
N PHE A 241 -9.97 5.85 27.78
CA PHE A 241 -9.87 6.13 29.20
C PHE A 241 -10.54 5.05 30.02
N ASN A 242 -10.00 4.84 31.23
CA ASN A 242 -10.59 3.99 32.25
C ASN A 242 -10.82 4.83 33.50
N ILE A 243 -12.00 4.73 34.06
CA ILE A 243 -12.40 5.37 35.33
C ILE A 243 -12.83 4.27 36.29
N ASN A 244 -12.19 4.22 37.45
CA ASN A 244 -12.54 3.30 38.53
C ASN A 244 -13.11 4.14 39.67
N TYR A 245 -14.33 3.87 40.09
CA TYR A 245 -14.97 4.54 41.20
C TYR A 245 -15.67 3.53 42.08
N HIS A 246 -15.15 3.28 43.30
CA HIS A 246 -15.61 2.23 44.20
C HIS A 246 -15.66 0.87 43.51
N ASN A 247 -16.85 0.31 43.30
CA ASN A 247 -17.13 -0.97 42.68
C ASN A 247 -17.53 -0.83 41.21
N PHE A 248 -17.42 0.36 40.61
CA PHE A 248 -17.76 0.61 39.23
C PHE A 248 -16.50 0.92 38.41
N ASP A 249 -16.39 0.24 37.30
CA ASP A 249 -15.32 0.43 36.30
C ASP A 249 -15.95 0.80 34.97
N LEU A 250 -15.50 1.92 34.39
CA LEU A 250 -15.88 2.36 33.05
C LEU A 250 -14.64 2.41 32.17
N ALA A 251 -14.66 1.69 31.06
CA ALA A 251 -13.62 1.72 30.05
C ALA A 251 -14.21 2.09 28.69
N LEU A 252 -13.67 3.10 28.04
CA LEU A 252 -14.01 3.48 26.67
C LEU A 252 -12.73 3.52 25.82
N PHE A 253 -12.85 3.02 24.60
CA PHE A 253 -11.76 3.01 23.62
C PHE A 253 -12.27 3.38 22.25
N PHE A 254 -11.56 4.28 21.58
CA PHE A 254 -11.81 4.73 20.22
C PHE A 254 -10.59 4.42 19.37
N GLN A 255 -10.81 3.93 18.17
CA GLN A 255 -9.73 3.71 17.20
C GLN A 255 -10.15 4.18 15.82
N GLY A 256 -9.18 4.55 15.03
CA GLY A 256 -9.40 5.00 13.66
C GLY A 256 -8.14 4.91 12.81
N VAL A 257 -8.39 5.01 11.51
CA VAL A 257 -7.33 5.09 10.50
C VAL A 257 -7.64 6.26 9.56
N SER A 258 -6.60 6.82 8.96
CA SER A 258 -6.77 7.88 7.96
C SER A 258 -5.67 7.85 6.89
N ASP A 259 -5.84 8.66 5.86
CA ASP A 259 -5.00 8.66 4.66
C ASP A 259 -4.95 7.28 3.99
N VAL A 260 -6.13 6.71 3.80
CA VAL A 260 -6.38 5.40 3.17
C VAL A 260 -7.46 5.54 2.11
N SER A 261 -7.38 4.75 1.06
CA SER A 261 -8.42 4.63 0.05
C SER A 261 -8.94 3.21 -0.01
N ILE A 262 -10.23 3.07 -0.23
CA ILE A 262 -10.91 1.79 -0.39
C ILE A 262 -11.55 1.80 -1.77
N MET A 263 -11.34 0.71 -2.52
CA MET A 263 -12.04 0.53 -3.79
C MET A 263 -13.47 0.03 -3.49
N ALA A 264 -14.44 0.89 -3.71
CA ALA A 264 -15.84 0.51 -3.64
C ALA A 264 -16.22 -0.23 -4.96
N ASN A 265 -16.07 -1.54 -4.96
CA ASN A 265 -16.59 -2.37 -6.05
C ASN A 265 -18.11 -2.47 -5.89
N GLY A 266 -18.85 -1.77 -6.76
CA GLY A 266 -20.30 -1.60 -6.67
C GLY A 266 -21.14 -2.87 -6.74
N GLY A 267 -20.55 -4.05 -6.94
CA GLY A 267 -21.29 -5.29 -7.12
C GLY A 267 -22.12 -5.75 -5.91
N SER A 268 -21.66 -5.47 -4.68
CA SER A 268 -22.41 -5.86 -3.48
C SER A 268 -23.25 -4.74 -2.89
N CYS A 269 -22.94 -3.48 -3.19
CA CYS A 269 -23.65 -2.33 -2.63
C CYS A 269 -24.84 -1.89 -3.50
N LEU A 270 -24.75 -2.04 -4.81
CA LEU A 270 -25.84 -1.69 -5.74
C LEU A 270 -27.00 -2.68 -5.72
N LEU A 271 -26.75 -3.95 -5.40
CA LEU A 271 -27.81 -4.96 -5.27
C LEU A 271 -28.66 -4.76 -4.01
N TYR A 272 -28.14 -4.10 -2.97
CA TYR A 272 -28.89 -3.86 -1.73
C TYR A 272 -29.83 -2.64 -1.82
N THR A 273 -29.56 -1.71 -2.72
CA THR A 273 -30.38 -0.49 -2.91
C THR A 273 -31.48 -0.66 -3.95
N SER A 274 -31.42 -1.68 -4.81
CA SER A 274 -32.45 -1.93 -5.81
C SER A 274 -33.67 -2.70 -5.30
N ASP A 275 -33.54 -3.41 -4.16
CA ASP A 275 -34.65 -4.16 -3.55
C ASP A 275 -35.40 -3.38 -2.45
N ALA A 276 -35.04 -2.12 -2.20
CA ALA A 276 -35.65 -1.25 -1.19
C ALA A 276 -36.52 -0.14 -1.80
N ALA A 277 -36.91 -0.23 -3.07
CA ALA A 277 -37.81 0.71 -3.76
C ALA A 277 -39.15 0.07 -4.08
#